data_6d2504be707c714885d0f333b6e9f284
#
_entry.id   6d2504be707c714885d0f333b6e9f284
#
_cell.length_a   1.000
_cell.length_b   1.000
_cell.length_c   1.000
_cell.angle_alpha   90.00
_cell.angle_beta   90.00
_cell.angle_gamma   90.00
#
_symmetry.space_group_name_H-M   'P 1'
#
loop_
_entity.id
_entity.type
_entity.pdbx_description
1 polymer ?
#
loop_
_entity_poly.entity_id
_entity_poly.type
_entity_poly.pdbx_seq_one_letter_code
_entity_poly.pdbx_strand_id
1 'polypeptide(L)'
;MALNPQRGADLPSPVVPQLSGAPSPAALRRVLRRARDGVALNVDEAAIAMTARGDDLADLCGSAARVRDAGLEAARRRGPNGRLPVSYSRKVFIPVTHLCRDTCHYCTFVTVPGKLRAAGMGMFMEPDEILDVARRGAELGCKEALFTLGDRPETRWDEARQWLEERGYDSTLDYVRAMAIRVLEETGLLPHLNPGVMSWSELSRLKPVAPSMGMMLETTSR
;
A
#
# COMPACT_ATOMS: atom_id res chain seq x y z
N MET A 1 0.06 -18.22 21.51
CA MET A 1 -0.13 -19.13 20.35
C MET A 1 0.99 -18.85 19.37
N ALA A 2 2.05 -19.65 19.38
CA ALA A 2 3.23 -19.44 18.54
C ALA A 2 2.89 -19.73 17.08
N LEU A 3 3.08 -18.74 16.21
CA LEU A 3 2.93 -18.90 14.76
C LEU A 3 4.08 -19.79 14.25
N ASN A 4 3.73 -20.90 13.61
CA ASN A 4 4.69 -21.82 13.01
C ASN A 4 5.39 -21.11 11.84
N PRO A 5 6.71 -20.86 11.90
CA PRO A 5 7.44 -20.15 10.85
C PRO A 5 7.59 -20.93 9.54
N GLN A 6 7.21 -22.19 9.49
CA GLN A 6 7.35 -23.07 8.32
C GLN A 6 6.15 -23.00 7.35
N ARG A 7 5.06 -22.31 7.66
CA ARG A 7 3.88 -22.23 6.77
C ARG A 7 4.05 -21.32 5.55
N GLY A 8 5.17 -20.64 5.39
CA GLY A 8 5.42 -19.73 4.28
C GLY A 8 6.19 -20.34 3.08
N ALA A 9 6.74 -21.55 3.23
CA ALA A 9 7.62 -22.14 2.22
C ALA A 9 6.89 -22.92 1.11
N ASP A 10 5.62 -23.28 1.30
CA ASP A 10 4.90 -24.21 0.41
C ASP A 10 3.68 -23.59 -0.32
N LEU A 11 3.61 -22.28 -0.43
CA LEU A 11 2.63 -21.70 -1.35
C LEU A 11 3.12 -21.89 -2.78
N PRO A 12 2.37 -22.64 -3.63
CA PRO A 12 2.73 -22.75 -5.04
C PRO A 12 2.82 -21.34 -5.62
N SER A 13 3.85 -21.12 -6.44
CA SER A 13 3.97 -19.86 -7.18
C SER A 13 2.65 -19.58 -7.88
N PRO A 14 2.11 -18.34 -7.77
CA PRO A 14 0.85 -18.04 -8.42
C PRO A 14 0.98 -18.34 -9.90
N VAL A 15 0.11 -19.21 -10.41
CA VAL A 15 0.00 -19.47 -11.83
C VAL A 15 -0.52 -18.18 -12.45
N VAL A 16 0.39 -17.41 -13.06
CA VAL A 16 -0.01 -16.23 -13.83
C VAL A 16 -0.66 -16.76 -15.11
N PRO A 17 -1.95 -16.47 -15.36
CA PRO A 17 -2.59 -16.89 -16.60
C PRO A 17 -1.89 -16.23 -17.77
N GLN A 18 -1.24 -17.04 -18.60
CA GLN A 18 -0.73 -16.56 -19.88
C GLN A 18 -1.84 -16.74 -20.90
N LEU A 19 -2.49 -15.65 -21.28
CA LEU A 19 -3.34 -15.69 -22.47
C LEU A 19 -2.44 -15.96 -23.67
N SER A 20 -2.56 -17.13 -24.27
CA SER A 20 -1.84 -17.53 -25.48
C SER A 20 -2.45 -16.84 -26.71
N GLY A 21 -2.50 -15.50 -26.70
CA GLY A 21 -3.05 -14.66 -27.75
C GLY A 21 -4.28 -13.84 -27.31
N ALA A 22 -4.75 -12.97 -28.19
CA ALA A 22 -5.97 -12.19 -27.93
C ALA A 22 -7.18 -13.12 -27.81
N PRO A 23 -8.02 -13.00 -26.77
CA PRO A 23 -9.22 -13.83 -26.65
C PRO A 23 -10.20 -13.54 -27.78
N SER A 24 -10.93 -14.59 -28.20
CA SER A 24 -11.94 -14.41 -29.25
C SER A 24 -13.09 -13.52 -28.76
N PRO A 25 -13.74 -12.76 -29.66
CA PRO A 25 -14.93 -11.96 -29.27
C PRO A 25 -16.05 -12.80 -28.63
N ALA A 26 -16.15 -14.08 -29.00
CA ALA A 26 -17.12 -14.99 -28.39
C ALA A 26 -16.76 -15.34 -26.94
N ALA A 27 -15.46 -15.52 -26.64
CA ALA A 27 -15.00 -15.74 -25.28
C ALA A 27 -15.27 -14.52 -24.39
N LEU A 28 -14.97 -13.32 -24.86
CA LEU A 28 -15.25 -12.08 -24.14
C LEU A 28 -16.74 -11.92 -23.86
N ARG A 29 -17.59 -12.06 -24.88
CA ARG A 29 -19.07 -11.98 -24.69
C ARG A 29 -19.59 -13.00 -23.69
N ARG A 30 -19.05 -14.21 -23.64
CA ARG A 30 -19.43 -15.23 -22.66
C ARG A 30 -19.06 -14.79 -21.25
N VAL A 31 -17.85 -14.26 -21.05
CA VAL A 31 -17.36 -13.76 -19.75
C VAL A 31 -18.21 -12.57 -19.29
N LEU A 32 -18.48 -11.60 -20.15
CA LEU A 32 -19.34 -10.45 -19.83
C LEU A 32 -20.76 -10.87 -19.43
N ARG A 33 -21.32 -11.87 -20.10
CA ARG A 33 -22.62 -12.43 -19.73
C ARG A 33 -22.60 -13.04 -18.33
N ARG A 34 -21.60 -13.86 -18.00
CA ARG A 34 -21.44 -14.43 -16.66
C ARG A 34 -21.31 -13.36 -15.59
N ALA A 35 -20.51 -12.32 -15.84
CA ALA A 35 -20.37 -11.17 -14.95
C ALA A 35 -21.71 -10.43 -14.75
N ARG A 36 -22.47 -10.25 -15.84
CA ARG A 36 -23.81 -9.63 -15.79
C ARG A 36 -24.79 -10.44 -14.97
N ASP A 37 -24.72 -11.77 -15.06
CA ASP A 37 -25.56 -12.71 -14.32
C ASP A 37 -25.11 -12.86 -12.85
N GLY A 38 -24.11 -12.10 -12.40
CA GLY A 38 -23.60 -12.13 -11.03
C GLY A 38 -22.74 -13.36 -10.68
N VAL A 39 -22.29 -14.09 -11.69
CA VAL A 39 -21.44 -15.27 -11.50
C VAL A 39 -19.99 -14.82 -11.31
N ALA A 40 -19.35 -15.26 -10.22
CA ALA A 40 -17.96 -14.96 -9.97
C ALA A 40 -17.07 -15.46 -11.13
N LEU A 41 -16.20 -14.59 -11.62
CA LEU A 41 -15.23 -14.91 -12.66
C LEU A 41 -14.04 -15.65 -12.03
N ASN A 42 -13.57 -16.70 -12.69
CA ASN A 42 -12.27 -17.29 -12.36
C ASN A 42 -11.13 -16.45 -12.94
N VAL A 43 -9.87 -16.85 -12.68
CA VAL A 43 -8.68 -16.08 -13.05
C VAL A 43 -8.56 -15.93 -14.57
N ASP A 44 -8.83 -16.98 -15.34
CA ASP A 44 -8.77 -16.94 -16.81
C ASP A 44 -9.87 -16.04 -17.39
N GLU A 45 -11.07 -16.12 -16.85
CA GLU A 45 -12.18 -15.25 -17.22
C GLU A 45 -11.90 -13.79 -16.86
N ALA A 46 -11.30 -13.52 -15.71
CA ALA A 46 -10.86 -12.18 -15.32
C ALA A 46 -9.80 -11.63 -16.30
N ALA A 47 -8.83 -12.46 -16.68
CA ALA A 47 -7.82 -12.10 -17.68
C ALA A 47 -8.47 -11.76 -19.05
N ILE A 48 -9.48 -12.54 -19.48
CA ILE A 48 -10.26 -12.23 -20.68
C ILE A 48 -11.01 -10.90 -20.52
N ALA A 49 -11.67 -10.67 -19.38
CA ALA A 49 -12.40 -9.43 -19.12
C ALA A 49 -11.49 -8.18 -19.18
N MET A 50 -10.22 -8.28 -18.75
CA MET A 50 -9.23 -7.20 -18.84
C MET A 50 -8.90 -6.75 -20.27
N THR A 51 -9.27 -7.54 -21.29
CA THR A 51 -9.10 -7.18 -22.70
C THR A 51 -10.28 -6.37 -23.26
N ALA A 52 -11.35 -6.15 -22.50
CA ALA A 52 -12.53 -5.39 -22.94
C ALA A 52 -12.17 -3.97 -23.37
N ARG A 53 -12.77 -3.49 -24.47
CA ARG A 53 -12.60 -2.14 -25.02
C ARG A 53 -13.95 -1.64 -25.56
N GLY A 54 -14.11 -0.34 -25.72
CA GLY A 54 -15.32 0.27 -26.27
C GLY A 54 -16.58 -0.16 -25.53
N ASP A 55 -17.59 -0.64 -26.25
CA ASP A 55 -18.88 -1.06 -25.70
C ASP A 55 -18.76 -2.26 -24.74
N ASP A 56 -17.85 -3.18 -24.99
CA ASP A 56 -17.58 -4.31 -24.09
C ASP A 56 -17.03 -3.84 -22.73
N LEU A 57 -16.20 -2.79 -22.72
CA LEU A 57 -15.70 -2.17 -21.50
C LEU A 57 -16.85 -1.46 -20.75
N ALA A 58 -17.71 -0.75 -21.46
CA ALA A 58 -18.88 -0.10 -20.87
C ALA A 58 -19.82 -1.14 -20.22
N ASP A 59 -20.04 -2.27 -20.85
CA ASP A 59 -20.85 -3.38 -20.29
C ASP A 59 -20.18 -4.01 -19.05
N LEU A 60 -18.86 -4.19 -19.07
CA LEU A 60 -18.11 -4.65 -17.90
C LEU A 60 -18.23 -3.68 -16.72
N CYS A 61 -18.04 -2.39 -16.96
CA CYS A 61 -18.19 -1.34 -15.95
C CYS A 61 -19.63 -1.29 -15.40
N GLY A 62 -20.65 -1.44 -16.26
CA GLY A 62 -22.04 -1.53 -15.86
C GLY A 62 -22.31 -2.75 -14.96
N SER A 63 -21.68 -3.88 -15.24
CA SER A 63 -21.77 -5.09 -14.40
C SER A 63 -21.11 -4.86 -13.03
N ALA A 64 -19.93 -4.27 -12.99
CA ALA A 64 -19.24 -3.90 -11.76
C ALA A 64 -20.06 -2.91 -10.91
N ALA A 65 -20.70 -1.91 -11.55
CA ALA A 65 -21.58 -0.97 -10.88
C ALA A 65 -22.77 -1.66 -10.20
N ARG A 66 -23.40 -2.62 -10.85
CA ARG A 66 -24.52 -3.39 -10.26
C ARG A 66 -24.07 -4.19 -9.03
N VAL A 67 -22.92 -4.84 -9.09
CA VAL A 67 -22.36 -5.57 -7.94
C VAL A 67 -22.08 -4.62 -6.76
N ARG A 68 -21.46 -3.45 -7.04
CA ARG A 68 -21.25 -2.40 -6.04
C ARG A 68 -22.57 -1.94 -5.43
N ASP A 69 -23.57 -1.62 -6.25
CA ASP A 69 -24.85 -1.08 -5.79
C ASP A 69 -25.62 -2.08 -4.93
N ALA A 70 -25.58 -3.37 -5.29
CA ALA A 70 -26.14 -4.44 -4.47
C ALA A 70 -25.43 -4.55 -3.11
N GLY A 71 -24.10 -4.40 -3.09
CA GLY A 71 -23.30 -4.37 -1.86
C GLY A 71 -23.62 -3.16 -0.99
N LEU A 72 -23.75 -1.97 -1.58
CA LEU A 72 -24.12 -0.74 -0.87
C LEU A 72 -25.51 -0.83 -0.28
N GLU A 73 -26.49 -1.39 -1.01
CA GLU A 73 -27.85 -1.59 -0.52
C GLU A 73 -27.89 -2.61 0.64
N ALA A 74 -27.11 -3.67 0.57
CA ALA A 74 -26.96 -4.61 1.68
C ALA A 74 -26.30 -3.95 2.92
N ALA A 75 -25.32 -3.06 2.71
CA ALA A 75 -24.68 -2.29 3.79
C ALA A 75 -25.67 -1.27 4.41
N ARG A 76 -26.47 -0.60 3.58
CA ARG A 76 -27.53 0.34 4.05
C ARG A 76 -28.53 -0.37 4.96
N ARG A 77 -28.98 -1.57 4.60
CA ARG A 77 -29.93 -2.35 5.43
C ARG A 77 -29.34 -2.72 6.79
N ARG A 78 -28.02 -2.90 6.88
CA ARG A 78 -27.31 -3.19 8.14
C ARG A 78 -26.88 -1.94 8.90
N GLY A 79 -26.94 -0.78 8.27
CA GLY A 79 -26.54 0.49 8.86
C GLY A 79 -27.57 1.06 9.86
N PRO A 80 -27.15 1.90 10.78
CA PRO A 80 -28.03 2.54 11.74
C PRO A 80 -29.06 3.42 11.01
N ASN A 81 -30.35 3.25 11.35
CA ASN A 81 -31.47 4.01 10.77
C ASN A 81 -31.61 3.86 9.24
N GLY A 82 -31.19 2.74 8.66
CA GLY A 82 -31.26 2.51 7.22
C GLY A 82 -30.35 3.42 6.39
N ARG A 83 -29.38 4.09 7.00
CA ARG A 83 -28.38 4.93 6.32
C ARG A 83 -27.17 4.09 5.92
N LEU A 84 -26.60 4.44 4.75
CA LEU A 84 -25.33 3.85 4.33
C LEU A 84 -24.22 4.33 5.28
N PRO A 85 -23.52 3.42 5.98
CA PRO A 85 -22.38 3.81 6.78
C PRO A 85 -21.23 4.23 5.86
N VAL A 86 -20.64 5.39 6.13
CA VAL A 86 -19.40 5.84 5.51
C VAL A 86 -18.31 5.77 6.57
N SER A 87 -17.31 4.93 6.34
CA SER A 87 -16.14 4.85 7.20
C SER A 87 -15.02 5.73 6.65
N TYR A 88 -14.22 6.30 7.53
CA TYR A 88 -12.98 6.97 7.17
C TYR A 88 -11.92 6.68 8.24
N SER A 89 -10.66 6.64 7.81
CA SER A 89 -9.52 6.50 8.71
C SER A 89 -8.86 7.87 8.92
N ARG A 90 -8.83 8.30 10.17
CA ARG A 90 -8.19 9.55 10.59
C ARG A 90 -6.71 9.27 10.84
N LYS A 91 -5.86 9.70 9.91
CA LYS A 91 -4.41 9.46 9.95
C LYS A 91 -3.65 10.76 9.96
N VAL A 92 -2.55 10.81 10.72
CA VAL A 92 -1.52 11.81 10.53
C VAL A 92 -0.49 11.27 9.54
N PHE A 93 -0.06 12.12 8.61
CA PHE A 93 0.89 11.78 7.57
C PHE A 93 2.31 12.13 8.03
N ILE A 94 3.22 11.16 8.02
CA ILE A 94 4.63 11.32 8.42
C ILE A 94 5.52 10.97 7.23
N PRO A 95 6.03 11.97 6.50
CA PRO A 95 6.91 11.75 5.34
C PRO A 95 8.35 11.53 5.79
N VAL A 96 8.68 10.31 6.24
CA VAL A 96 9.96 9.98 6.89
C VAL A 96 11.17 10.37 6.03
N THR A 97 11.12 10.15 4.71
CA THR A 97 12.12 10.60 3.76
C THR A 97 11.51 10.80 2.37
N HIS A 98 11.98 11.82 1.69
CA HIS A 98 11.67 12.07 0.27
C HIS A 98 12.67 11.41 -0.69
N LEU A 99 13.65 10.69 -0.19
CA LEU A 99 14.60 9.95 -1.02
C LEU A 99 14.04 8.57 -1.34
N CYS A 100 14.33 8.06 -2.54
CA CYS A 100 13.92 6.74 -2.99
C CYS A 100 14.98 6.15 -3.91
N ARG A 101 15.11 4.83 -3.94
CA ARG A 101 15.95 4.17 -4.93
C ARG A 101 15.30 4.15 -6.33
N ASP A 102 13.97 4.21 -6.39
CA ASP A 102 13.21 4.12 -7.64
C ASP A 102 13.06 5.47 -8.34
N THR A 103 12.65 5.41 -9.61
CA THR A 103 12.45 6.57 -10.50
C THR A 103 11.09 6.54 -11.19
N CYS A 104 10.03 6.35 -10.42
CA CYS A 104 8.66 6.30 -10.95
C CYS A 104 8.27 7.65 -11.59
N HIS A 105 7.92 7.63 -12.88
CA HIS A 105 7.65 8.86 -13.65
C HIS A 105 6.51 9.73 -13.12
N TYR A 106 5.52 9.14 -12.46
CA TYR A 106 4.36 9.85 -11.91
C TYR A 106 4.56 10.32 -10.46
N CYS A 107 5.64 9.88 -9.79
CA CYS A 107 5.87 10.20 -8.39
C CYS A 107 6.29 11.65 -8.21
N THR A 108 5.46 12.43 -7.55
CA THR A 108 5.74 13.84 -7.18
C THR A 108 6.33 13.97 -5.77
N PHE A 109 6.40 12.87 -5.02
CA PHE A 109 6.88 12.83 -3.64
C PHE A 109 8.40 12.79 -3.55
N VAL A 110 9.06 12.10 -4.49
CA VAL A 110 10.49 11.81 -4.46
C VAL A 110 11.32 13.01 -4.94
N THR A 111 12.44 13.24 -4.25
CA THR A 111 13.44 14.24 -4.63
C THR A 111 14.86 13.66 -4.54
N VAL A 112 15.88 14.49 -4.69
CA VAL A 112 17.30 14.09 -4.66
C VAL A 112 18.04 14.82 -3.53
N PRO A 113 19.16 14.25 -3.00
CA PRO A 113 19.90 14.84 -1.87
C PRO A 113 20.27 16.31 -2.06
N GLY A 114 20.71 16.70 -3.26
CA GLY A 114 21.06 18.09 -3.56
C GLY A 114 19.92 19.08 -3.40
N LYS A 115 18.70 18.68 -3.77
CA LYS A 115 17.51 19.53 -3.58
C LYS A 115 17.10 19.63 -2.12
N LEU A 116 17.20 18.54 -1.35
CA LEU A 116 16.95 18.56 0.09
C LEU A 116 17.91 19.52 0.80
N ARG A 117 19.21 19.41 0.51
CA ARG A 117 20.22 20.34 1.07
C ARG A 117 19.93 21.80 0.71
N ALA A 118 19.59 22.07 -0.55
CA ALA A 118 19.25 23.42 -0.97
C ALA A 118 18.00 23.99 -0.28
N ALA A 119 17.07 23.11 0.13
CA ALA A 119 15.88 23.46 0.90
C ALA A 119 16.12 23.49 2.42
N GLY A 120 17.33 23.23 2.90
CA GLY A 120 17.62 23.11 4.33
C GLY A 120 16.98 21.90 5.01
N MET A 121 16.61 20.86 4.25
CA MET A 121 15.97 19.65 4.74
C MET A 121 16.99 18.53 4.96
N GLY A 122 16.75 17.70 5.97
CA GLY A 122 17.50 16.47 6.22
C GLY A 122 17.23 15.39 5.16
N MET A 123 18.08 14.37 5.13
CA MET A 123 17.88 13.19 4.27
C MET A 123 16.68 12.37 4.75
N PHE A 124 16.46 12.36 6.05
CA PHE A 124 15.28 11.82 6.74
C PHE A 124 14.75 12.86 7.71
N MET A 125 13.50 12.74 8.11
CA MET A 125 13.01 13.46 9.30
C MET A 125 13.78 12.99 10.52
N GLU A 126 14.14 13.92 11.39
CA GLU A 126 14.74 13.58 12.70
C GLU A 126 13.66 12.97 13.63
N PRO A 127 14.08 12.17 14.63
CA PRO A 127 13.14 11.53 15.56
C PRO A 127 12.17 12.50 16.22
N ASP A 128 12.63 13.66 16.64
CA ASP A 128 11.79 14.65 17.30
C ASP A 128 10.78 15.30 16.34
N GLU A 129 11.14 15.51 15.08
CA GLU A 129 10.22 16.00 14.05
C GLU A 129 9.08 14.99 13.79
N ILE A 130 9.40 13.70 13.74
CA ILE A 130 8.41 12.61 13.59
C ILE A 130 7.45 12.63 14.78
N LEU A 131 7.99 12.72 15.99
CA LEU A 131 7.18 12.72 17.22
C LEU A 131 6.31 13.97 17.35
N ASP A 132 6.81 15.12 16.96
CA ASP A 132 6.03 16.36 16.98
C ASP A 132 4.85 16.31 16.01
N VAL A 133 5.04 15.74 14.83
CA VAL A 133 3.96 15.47 13.86
C VAL A 133 2.95 14.48 14.44
N ALA A 134 3.43 13.40 15.07
CA ALA A 134 2.58 12.38 15.67
C ALA A 134 1.78 12.92 16.86
N ARG A 135 2.38 13.69 17.77
CA ARG A 135 1.71 14.31 18.91
C ARG A 135 0.57 15.25 18.45
N ARG A 136 0.87 16.12 17.47
CA ARG A 136 -0.18 16.99 16.88
C ARG A 136 -1.30 16.18 16.25
N GLY A 137 -0.98 15.07 15.57
CA GLY A 137 -1.99 14.15 15.04
C GLY A 137 -2.86 13.54 16.13
N ALA A 138 -2.27 13.11 17.25
CA ALA A 138 -2.98 12.57 18.40
C ALA A 138 -3.91 13.61 19.03
N GLU A 139 -3.46 14.84 19.22
CA GLU A 139 -4.27 15.98 19.73
C GLU A 139 -5.48 16.26 18.83
N LEU A 140 -5.33 16.14 17.51
CA LEU A 140 -6.41 16.28 16.54
C LEU A 140 -7.32 15.02 16.45
N GLY A 141 -7.07 14.02 17.30
CA GLY A 141 -7.88 12.80 17.40
C GLY A 141 -7.63 11.80 16.26
N CYS A 142 -6.48 11.87 15.59
CA CYS A 142 -6.05 10.79 14.70
C CYS A 142 -5.97 9.46 15.46
N LYS A 143 -6.09 8.35 14.73
CA LYS A 143 -5.99 7.00 15.28
C LYS A 143 -4.76 6.28 14.78
N GLU A 144 -4.25 6.70 13.64
CA GLU A 144 -3.12 6.07 12.96
C GLU A 144 -2.08 7.11 12.57
N ALA A 145 -0.80 6.69 12.60
CA ALA A 145 0.32 7.41 12.04
C ALA A 145 0.76 6.72 10.75
N LEU A 146 0.56 7.38 9.61
CA LEU A 146 0.93 6.87 8.30
C LEU A 146 2.37 7.27 8.00
N PHE A 147 3.27 6.30 8.09
CA PHE A 147 4.67 6.44 7.70
C PHE A 147 4.78 6.25 6.19
N THR A 148 5.01 7.34 5.49
CA THR A 148 5.22 7.35 4.05
C THR A 148 6.66 7.70 3.74
N LEU A 149 7.28 6.96 2.83
CA LEU A 149 8.70 7.10 2.53
C LEU A 149 9.02 6.52 1.15
N GLY A 150 10.18 6.90 0.61
CA GLY A 150 10.73 6.22 -0.55
C GLY A 150 11.33 4.86 -0.17
N ASP A 151 11.37 3.95 -1.13
CA ASP A 151 11.93 2.61 -0.94
C ASP A 151 13.45 2.68 -0.86
N ARG A 152 14.03 2.21 0.24
CA ARG A 152 15.46 1.95 0.49
C ARG A 152 16.42 2.96 -0.15
N PRO A 153 16.32 4.25 0.18
CA PRO A 153 17.17 5.26 -0.41
C PRO A 153 18.67 5.00 -0.17
N GLU A 154 19.05 4.34 0.92
CA GLU A 154 20.42 3.96 1.27
C GLU A 154 21.10 3.07 0.23
N THR A 155 20.32 2.35 -0.60
CA THR A 155 20.90 1.52 -1.67
C THR A 155 21.28 2.32 -2.91
N ARG A 156 20.83 3.56 -3.01
CA ARG A 156 21.08 4.46 -4.13
C ARG A 156 21.90 5.70 -3.75
N TRP A 157 21.68 6.22 -2.54
CA TRP A 157 22.22 7.50 -2.10
C TRP A 157 23.15 7.30 -0.91
N ASP A 158 24.44 7.60 -1.09
CA ASP A 158 25.43 7.49 -0.03
C ASP A 158 25.11 8.39 1.15
N GLU A 159 24.55 9.57 0.89
CA GLU A 159 24.12 10.50 1.94
C GLU A 159 23.00 9.91 2.82
N ALA A 160 22.09 9.13 2.25
CA ALA A 160 21.07 8.44 3.04
C ALA A 160 21.68 7.33 3.89
N ARG A 161 22.61 6.54 3.33
CA ARG A 161 23.32 5.49 4.05
C ARG A 161 24.13 6.09 5.22
N GLN A 162 24.92 7.11 4.95
CA GLN A 162 25.72 7.79 5.97
C GLN A 162 24.85 8.34 7.11
N TRP A 163 23.72 8.97 6.78
CA TRP A 163 22.78 9.48 7.77
C TRP A 163 22.28 8.40 8.72
N LEU A 164 21.98 7.21 8.21
CA LEU A 164 21.52 6.05 8.99
C LEU A 164 22.67 5.50 9.87
N GLU A 165 23.86 5.29 9.29
CA GLU A 165 25.04 4.76 9.98
C GLU A 165 25.46 5.67 11.15
N GLU A 166 25.48 7.00 10.96
CA GLU A 166 25.82 7.98 12.01
C GLU A 166 24.86 7.93 13.21
N ARG A 167 23.64 7.40 12.99
CA ARG A 167 22.59 7.26 14.02
C ARG A 167 22.40 5.82 14.51
N GLY A 168 23.23 4.89 14.03
CA GLY A 168 23.25 3.51 14.46
C GLY A 168 22.13 2.65 13.87
N TYR A 169 21.59 3.02 12.71
CA TYR A 169 20.59 2.24 11.99
C TYR A 169 21.23 1.52 10.79
N ASP A 170 20.94 0.23 10.64
CA ASP A 170 21.45 -0.59 9.54
C ASP A 170 20.70 -0.32 8.22
N SER A 171 19.47 0.18 8.30
CA SER A 171 18.60 0.41 7.14
C SER A 171 17.49 1.42 7.42
N THR A 172 16.87 1.93 6.36
CA THR A 172 15.64 2.71 6.45
C THR A 172 14.54 1.95 7.19
N LEU A 173 14.42 0.63 7.00
CA LEU A 173 13.42 -0.17 7.70
C LEU A 173 13.68 -0.26 9.21
N ASP A 174 14.94 -0.29 9.64
CA ASP A 174 15.31 -0.26 11.07
C ASP A 174 14.94 1.09 11.70
N TYR A 175 15.23 2.18 11.01
CA TYR A 175 14.83 3.52 11.44
C TYR A 175 13.30 3.63 11.56
N VAL A 176 12.57 3.23 10.52
CA VAL A 176 11.10 3.24 10.53
C VAL A 176 10.55 2.39 11.68
N ARG A 177 11.13 1.22 11.92
CA ARG A 177 10.73 0.36 13.05
C ARG A 177 10.93 1.06 14.39
N ALA A 178 12.09 1.67 14.60
CA ALA A 178 12.38 2.40 15.83
C ALA A 178 11.40 3.56 16.05
N MET A 179 11.11 4.32 15.00
CA MET A 179 10.16 5.43 15.07
C MET A 179 8.72 4.96 15.27
N ALA A 180 8.33 3.84 14.65
CA ALA A 180 7.01 3.25 14.85
C ALA A 180 6.78 2.85 16.33
N ILE A 181 7.79 2.28 16.99
CA ILE A 181 7.75 1.97 18.42
C ILE A 181 7.56 3.25 19.23
N ARG A 182 8.41 4.26 19.00
CA ARG A 182 8.34 5.51 19.74
C ARG A 182 6.99 6.22 19.56
N VAL A 183 6.50 6.30 18.33
CA VAL A 183 5.19 6.91 18.04
C VAL A 183 4.06 6.17 18.77
N LEU A 184 4.08 4.84 18.76
CA LEU A 184 3.09 4.04 19.46
C LEU A 184 3.15 4.29 20.98
N GLU A 185 4.34 4.24 21.58
CA GLU A 185 4.54 4.39 23.02
C GLU A 185 4.25 5.80 23.52
N GLU A 186 4.67 6.83 22.77
CA GLU A 186 4.57 8.21 23.19
C GLU A 186 3.21 8.87 22.86
N THR A 187 2.47 8.36 21.87
CA THR A 187 1.23 9.01 21.39
C THR A 187 0.01 8.10 21.38
N GLY A 188 0.21 6.78 21.45
CA GLY A 188 -0.86 5.79 21.29
C GLY A 188 -1.41 5.68 19.86
N LEU A 189 -0.85 6.40 18.88
CA LEU A 189 -1.21 6.24 17.47
C LEU A 189 -0.73 4.91 16.94
N LEU A 190 -1.59 4.23 16.18
CA LEU A 190 -1.27 2.95 15.56
C LEU A 190 -0.41 3.18 14.29
N PRO A 191 0.82 2.64 14.20
CA PRO A 191 1.63 2.81 13.00
C PRO A 191 1.03 2.08 11.79
N HIS A 192 0.92 2.80 10.67
CA HIS A 192 0.65 2.25 9.35
C HIS A 192 1.88 2.49 8.47
N LEU A 193 2.53 1.43 8.02
CA LEU A 193 3.81 1.52 7.32
C LEU A 193 3.66 1.24 5.82
N ASN A 194 4.19 2.15 4.99
CA ASN A 194 4.30 1.99 3.54
C ASN A 194 5.77 2.07 3.10
N PRO A 195 6.63 1.09 3.48
CA PRO A 195 8.06 1.21 3.30
C PRO A 195 8.60 0.66 1.97
N GLY A 196 7.73 0.36 1.01
CA GLY A 196 8.10 -0.25 -0.27
C GLY A 196 8.15 -1.78 -0.24
N VAL A 197 8.98 -2.36 -1.10
CA VAL A 197 9.10 -3.81 -1.26
C VAL A 197 9.89 -4.41 -0.09
N MET A 198 9.38 -5.47 0.51
CA MET A 198 9.98 -6.12 1.66
C MET A 198 10.10 -7.63 1.46
N SER A 199 11.19 -8.19 1.96
CA SER A 199 11.33 -9.63 2.15
C SER A 199 10.43 -10.14 3.28
N TRP A 200 10.23 -11.47 3.35
CA TRP A 200 9.48 -12.10 4.43
C TRP A 200 10.06 -11.82 5.81
N SER A 201 11.38 -11.79 5.94
CA SER A 201 12.06 -11.49 7.19
C SER A 201 11.82 -10.05 7.64
N GLU A 202 11.86 -9.09 6.74
CA GLU A 202 11.58 -7.68 7.02
C GLU A 202 10.12 -7.46 7.42
N LEU A 203 9.17 -8.07 6.70
CA LEU A 203 7.76 -8.07 7.07
C LEU A 203 7.56 -8.63 8.48
N SER A 204 8.22 -9.75 8.81
CA SER A 204 8.12 -10.39 10.12
C SER A 204 8.69 -9.51 11.24
N ARG A 205 9.73 -8.72 10.97
CA ARG A 205 10.30 -7.76 11.94
C ARG A 205 9.40 -6.54 12.19
N LEU A 206 8.69 -6.07 11.16
CA LEU A 206 7.81 -4.90 11.26
C LEU A 206 6.41 -5.24 11.80
N LYS A 207 5.92 -6.45 11.54
CA LYS A 207 4.58 -6.89 11.95
C LYS A 207 4.23 -6.65 13.42
N PRO A 208 5.11 -6.87 14.41
CA PRO A 208 4.79 -6.63 15.83
C PRO A 208 4.52 -5.18 16.18
N VAL A 209 5.03 -4.23 15.39
CA VAL A 209 4.94 -2.78 15.66
C VAL A 209 4.05 -2.03 14.67
N ALA A 210 3.52 -2.74 13.68
CA ALA A 210 2.69 -2.15 12.63
C ALA A 210 1.38 -2.95 12.48
N PRO A 211 0.29 -2.51 13.10
CA PRO A 211 -1.03 -3.10 12.92
C PRO A 211 -1.49 -3.14 11.47
N SER A 212 -0.96 -2.27 10.63
CA SER A 212 -1.29 -2.16 9.21
C SER A 212 -0.02 -1.84 8.41
N MET A 213 0.15 -2.54 7.30
CA MET A 213 1.22 -2.30 6.34
C MET A 213 0.65 -2.33 4.93
N GLY A 214 1.18 -1.45 4.06
CA GLY A 214 0.81 -1.37 2.67
C GLY A 214 2.02 -1.47 1.75
N MET A 215 1.76 -1.91 0.53
CA MET A 215 2.70 -1.85 -0.58
C MET A 215 1.93 -1.46 -1.83
N MET A 216 2.45 -0.49 -2.57
CA MET A 216 1.89 -0.11 -3.86
C MET A 216 2.44 -1.02 -4.95
N LEU A 217 1.55 -1.62 -5.75
CA LEU A 217 1.95 -2.27 -6.99
C LEU A 217 2.03 -1.18 -8.07
N GLU A 218 3.22 -0.68 -8.33
CA GLU A 218 3.43 0.48 -9.20
C GLU A 218 3.31 0.13 -10.68
N THR A 219 3.80 -1.05 -11.07
CA THR A 219 3.74 -1.53 -12.45
C THR A 219 3.88 -3.03 -12.52
N THR A 220 3.33 -3.63 -13.56
CA THR A 220 3.58 -5.02 -13.97
C THR A 220 4.46 -5.09 -15.23
N SER A 221 4.93 -3.96 -15.74
CA SER A 221 5.88 -3.89 -16.87
C SER A 221 7.24 -4.45 -16.48
N ARG A 222 7.90 -5.06 -17.44
CA ARG A 222 9.29 -5.52 -17.34
C ARG A 222 10.25 -4.40 -17.75
#